data_bf6d752a6a18a862c50c8e56641b4a9c
#
_entry.id   bf6d752a6a18a862c50c8e56641b4a9c
#
_cell.length_a   1.000
_cell.length_b   1.000
_cell.length_c   1.000
_cell.angle_alpha   90.00
_cell.angle_beta   90.00
_cell.angle_gamma   90.00
#
_symmetry.space_group_name_H-M   'P 1'
#
loop_
_entity.id
_entity.type
_entity.pdbx_description
1 polymer ?
#
loop_
_entity_poly.entity_id
_entity_poly.type
_entity_poly.pdbx_seq_one_letter_code
_entity_poly.pdbx_strand_id
1 'polypeptide(L)'
;MCTDSDGHIWALPWIEQLGAEKTAIQTIGNMSFINTKWLNFLGLSMPTTVDEFEQVLMAFRDNAASIKAEYGIDGDIIPMSCIVNNGDQDPSILINGFGEGYGDADKDRHIAVTNDRKVICAATQQGYRDGLDWLHKLYAEKLIDPECFTQEWSTYVSKGKAGRYGVCFSWDVANIDNLTDW
;
A
#
# COMPACT_ATOMS: atom_id res chain seq x y z
N MET A 1 9.48 -3.16 28.26
CA MET A 1 10.51 -3.54 29.24
C MET A 1 11.01 -4.93 28.84
N CYS A 2 12.33 -5.12 28.79
CA CYS A 2 12.94 -6.37 28.34
C CYS A 2 13.20 -7.37 29.48
N THR A 3 12.80 -7.01 30.68
CA THR A 3 12.99 -7.84 31.87
C THR A 3 11.74 -8.67 32.11
N ASP A 4 11.92 -9.98 32.14
CA ASP A 4 10.89 -10.96 32.44
C ASP A 4 10.49 -10.92 33.92
N SER A 5 9.42 -11.63 34.29
CA SER A 5 8.91 -11.72 35.66
C SER A 5 9.91 -12.31 36.66
N ASP A 6 10.88 -13.08 36.19
CA ASP A 6 11.97 -13.67 36.98
C ASP A 6 13.22 -12.76 37.06
N GLY A 7 13.17 -11.56 36.47
CA GLY A 7 14.26 -10.57 36.51
C GLY A 7 15.33 -10.76 35.44
N HIS A 8 15.18 -11.68 34.51
CA HIS A 8 16.16 -11.92 33.45
C HIS A 8 15.84 -11.12 32.19
N ILE A 9 16.90 -10.80 31.42
CA ILE A 9 16.82 -10.19 30.10
C ILE A 9 17.26 -11.23 29.09
N TRP A 10 16.31 -11.80 28.35
CA TRP A 10 16.55 -12.86 27.37
C TRP A 10 16.84 -12.34 25.97
N ALA A 11 16.41 -11.12 25.65
CA ALA A 11 16.63 -10.49 24.37
C ALA A 11 16.66 -8.97 24.51
N LEU A 12 17.39 -8.32 23.61
CA LEU A 12 17.33 -6.86 23.48
C LEU A 12 16.13 -6.50 22.59
N PRO A 13 15.40 -5.42 22.90
CA PRO A 13 14.29 -4.98 22.08
C PRO A 13 14.82 -4.44 20.75
N TRP A 14 14.03 -4.61 19.73
CA TRP A 14 14.18 -3.77 18.56
C TRP A 14 13.83 -2.33 18.95
N ILE A 15 14.73 -1.40 18.68
CA ILE A 15 14.50 0.03 18.94
C ILE A 15 14.65 0.75 17.62
N GLU A 16 13.56 1.36 17.18
CA GLU A 16 13.56 2.29 16.06
C GLU A 16 13.27 3.69 16.56
N GLN A 17 14.19 4.59 16.32
CA GLN A 17 13.95 6.01 16.54
C GLN A 17 14.85 6.85 15.64
N LEU A 18 14.30 7.93 15.10
CA LEU A 18 15.02 8.89 14.29
C LEU A 18 15.23 10.19 15.05
N GLY A 19 16.49 10.61 15.12
CA GLY A 19 16.89 11.90 15.65
C GLY A 19 16.62 12.12 17.14
N ALA A 20 16.79 13.37 17.58
CA ALA A 20 16.62 13.77 18.96
C ALA A 20 15.15 13.72 19.44
N GLU A 21 14.21 13.78 18.52
CA GLU A 21 12.77 13.76 18.81
C GLU A 21 12.20 12.35 19.01
N LYS A 22 13.03 11.33 18.84
CA LYS A 22 12.66 9.92 19.04
C LYS A 22 11.45 9.49 18.21
N THR A 23 11.34 10.01 16.99
CA THR A 23 10.28 9.61 16.07
C THR A 23 10.49 8.18 15.62
N ALA A 24 9.50 7.31 15.80
CA ALA A 24 9.55 5.96 15.30
C ALA A 24 9.49 5.96 13.76
N ILE A 25 10.35 5.15 13.12
CA ILE A 25 10.46 5.11 11.65
C ILE A 25 9.41 4.18 11.05
N GLN A 26 9.11 3.09 11.74
CA GLN A 26 8.17 2.05 11.29
C GLN A 26 6.92 1.99 12.18
N THR A 27 6.17 3.06 12.21
CA THR A 27 4.87 3.07 12.90
C THR A 27 3.71 2.75 11.98
N ILE A 28 3.95 2.72 10.67
CA ILE A 28 2.92 2.50 9.65
C ILE A 28 3.38 1.33 8.78
N GLY A 29 2.72 0.19 8.92
CA GLY A 29 2.82 -0.89 7.95
C GLY A 29 2.02 -0.57 6.68
N ASN A 30 2.23 -1.33 5.62
CA ASN A 30 1.43 -1.27 4.40
C ASN A 30 1.40 0.12 3.73
N MET A 31 2.52 0.82 3.67
CA MET A 31 2.56 2.12 2.99
C MET A 31 2.27 1.96 1.50
N SER A 32 1.38 2.81 1.00
CA SER A 32 1.14 2.94 -0.44
C SER A 32 2.07 3.98 -1.04
N PHE A 33 2.75 3.62 -2.11
CA PHE A 33 3.61 4.51 -2.89
C PHE A 33 3.01 4.73 -4.26
N ILE A 34 3.07 5.98 -4.74
CA ILE A 34 2.59 6.37 -6.06
C ILE A 34 3.73 6.94 -6.90
N ASN A 35 3.75 6.58 -8.17
CA ASN A 35 4.77 7.02 -9.12
C ASN A 35 4.56 8.49 -9.52
N THR A 36 5.28 9.39 -8.87
CA THR A 36 5.18 10.83 -9.12
C THR A 36 5.68 11.27 -10.49
N LYS A 37 6.59 10.48 -11.11
CA LYS A 37 7.02 10.74 -12.49
C LYS A 37 5.86 10.58 -13.47
N TRP A 38 5.04 9.54 -13.29
CA TRP A 38 3.87 9.34 -14.14
C TRP A 38 2.78 10.39 -13.88
N LEU A 39 2.59 10.80 -12.62
CA LEU A 39 1.69 11.92 -12.30
C LEU A 39 2.14 13.19 -13.05
N ASN A 40 3.40 13.55 -12.94
CA ASN A 40 3.96 14.75 -13.58
C ASN A 40 3.87 14.65 -15.11
N PHE A 41 4.20 13.52 -15.70
CA PHE A 41 4.13 13.29 -17.14
C PHE A 41 2.70 13.47 -17.69
N LEU A 42 1.71 13.02 -16.94
CA LEU A 42 0.30 13.15 -17.32
C LEU A 42 -0.35 14.46 -16.85
N GLY A 43 0.39 15.32 -16.16
CA GLY A 43 -0.13 16.59 -15.63
C GLY A 43 -1.16 16.41 -14.52
N LEU A 44 -1.06 15.30 -13.74
CA LEU A 44 -1.96 14.99 -12.64
C LEU A 44 -1.40 15.47 -11.31
N SER A 45 -2.30 15.82 -10.40
CA SER A 45 -1.97 16.14 -9.01
C SER A 45 -1.96 14.87 -8.15
N MET A 46 -1.28 14.93 -6.99
CA MET A 46 -1.35 13.89 -5.97
C MET A 46 -2.80 13.75 -5.50
N PRO A 47 -3.38 12.54 -5.55
CA PRO A 47 -4.76 12.33 -5.10
C PRO A 47 -4.89 12.50 -3.58
N THR A 48 -5.98 13.09 -3.15
CA THR A 48 -6.32 13.33 -1.74
C THR A 48 -7.62 12.64 -1.31
N THR A 49 -8.35 12.10 -2.26
CA THR A 49 -9.61 11.37 -2.06
C THR A 49 -9.59 10.02 -2.77
N VAL A 50 -10.48 9.13 -2.37
CA VAL A 50 -10.67 7.82 -3.02
C VAL A 50 -11.02 7.98 -4.51
N ASP A 51 -11.90 8.93 -4.82
CA ASP A 51 -12.33 9.18 -6.20
C ASP A 51 -11.17 9.74 -7.06
N GLU A 52 -10.37 10.66 -6.53
CA GLU A 52 -9.18 11.17 -7.22
C GLU A 52 -8.14 10.06 -7.44
N PHE A 53 -7.96 9.18 -6.45
CA PHE A 53 -7.07 8.05 -6.57
C PHE A 53 -7.51 7.08 -7.69
N GLU A 54 -8.81 6.78 -7.77
CA GLU A 54 -9.37 5.98 -8.86
C GLU A 54 -9.14 6.63 -10.23
N GLN A 55 -9.34 7.97 -10.34
CA GLN A 55 -9.08 8.71 -11.58
C GLN A 55 -7.61 8.63 -12.00
N VAL A 56 -6.68 8.69 -11.05
CA VAL A 56 -5.24 8.53 -11.33
C VAL A 56 -4.94 7.12 -11.85
N LEU A 57 -5.49 6.07 -11.24
CA LEU A 57 -5.30 4.69 -11.72
C LEU A 57 -5.88 4.51 -13.13
N MET A 58 -7.04 5.07 -13.42
CA MET A 58 -7.64 5.07 -14.75
C MET A 58 -6.74 5.78 -15.76
N ALA A 59 -6.19 6.94 -15.39
CA ALA A 59 -5.26 7.69 -16.25
C ALA A 59 -3.98 6.89 -16.54
N PHE A 60 -3.42 6.18 -15.57
CA PHE A 60 -2.27 5.28 -15.77
C PHE A 60 -2.60 4.14 -16.74
N ARG A 61 -3.75 3.50 -16.59
CA ARG A 61 -4.22 2.46 -17.51
C ARG A 61 -4.39 2.99 -18.93
N ASP A 62 -5.11 4.09 -19.07
CA ASP A 62 -5.53 4.62 -20.37
C ASP A 62 -4.35 5.23 -21.14
N ASN A 63 -3.30 5.69 -20.44
CA ASN A 63 -2.07 6.22 -21.03
C ASN A 63 -0.88 5.25 -20.97
N ALA A 64 -1.12 3.96 -20.74
CA ALA A 64 -0.07 2.97 -20.57
C ALA A 64 0.94 2.94 -21.72
N ALA A 65 0.48 3.06 -22.98
CA ALA A 65 1.36 3.09 -24.15
C ALA A 65 2.30 4.34 -24.16
N SER A 66 1.79 5.48 -23.78
CA SER A 66 2.57 6.73 -23.69
C SER A 66 3.59 6.68 -22.57
N ILE A 67 3.20 6.20 -21.40
CA ILE A 67 4.08 5.99 -20.25
C ILE A 67 5.21 5.03 -20.62
N LYS A 68 4.86 3.90 -21.22
CA LYS A 68 5.82 2.89 -21.68
C LYS A 68 6.85 3.45 -22.64
N ALA A 69 6.39 4.25 -23.60
CA ALA A 69 7.27 4.90 -24.59
C ALA A 69 8.20 5.94 -23.96
N GLU A 70 7.67 6.78 -23.07
CA GLU A 70 8.43 7.86 -22.41
C GLU A 70 9.55 7.31 -21.54
N TYR A 71 9.26 6.28 -20.73
CA TYR A 71 10.21 5.75 -19.76
C TYR A 71 10.96 4.49 -20.23
N GLY A 72 10.73 4.02 -21.46
CA GLY A 72 11.40 2.83 -22.01
C GLY A 72 11.10 1.55 -21.23
N ILE A 73 9.88 1.42 -20.67
CA ILE A 73 9.50 0.30 -19.82
C ILE A 73 9.27 -0.95 -20.69
N ASP A 74 9.91 -2.04 -20.31
CA ASP A 74 9.66 -3.35 -20.92
C ASP A 74 8.56 -4.10 -20.14
N GLY A 75 7.58 -4.65 -20.86
CA GLY A 75 6.40 -5.29 -20.27
C GLY A 75 5.20 -4.35 -20.15
N ASP A 76 4.12 -4.84 -19.53
CA ASP A 76 2.88 -4.09 -19.38
C ASP A 76 2.93 -3.13 -18.19
N ILE A 77 2.33 -1.96 -18.37
CA ILE A 77 2.08 -1.01 -17.29
C ILE A 77 0.99 -1.55 -16.37
N ILE A 78 1.24 -1.47 -15.09
CA ILE A 78 0.32 -1.93 -14.04
C ILE A 78 -0.07 -0.71 -13.21
N PRO A 79 -1.32 -0.24 -13.31
CA PRO A 79 -1.75 0.95 -12.56
C PRO A 79 -1.53 0.80 -11.05
N MET A 80 -1.91 -0.33 -10.47
CA MET A 80 -1.66 -0.66 -9.07
C MET A 80 -1.33 -2.15 -8.93
N SER A 81 -0.23 -2.48 -8.25
CA SER A 81 0.12 -3.86 -7.90
C SER A 81 0.19 -4.05 -6.40
N CYS A 82 -0.17 -5.25 -5.95
CA CYS A 82 -0.19 -5.66 -4.55
C CYS A 82 -0.05 -7.17 -4.43
N ILE A 83 0.12 -7.67 -3.21
CA ILE A 83 0.02 -9.11 -2.89
C ILE A 83 -1.02 -9.26 -1.79
N VAL A 84 -2.16 -9.83 -2.12
CA VAL A 84 -3.25 -10.01 -1.17
C VAL A 84 -2.85 -11.01 -0.07
N ASN A 85 -3.20 -10.69 1.16
CA ASN A 85 -2.84 -11.46 2.36
C ASN A 85 -1.33 -11.55 2.64
N ASN A 86 -0.54 -10.63 2.14
CA ASN A 86 0.91 -10.57 2.39
C ASN A 86 1.32 -9.27 3.09
N GLY A 87 1.10 -9.21 4.41
CA GLY A 87 1.66 -8.16 5.27
C GLY A 87 1.65 -6.76 4.63
N ASP A 88 2.84 -6.20 4.42
CA ASP A 88 3.03 -4.84 3.93
C ASP A 88 2.68 -4.62 2.45
N GLN A 89 2.40 -5.66 1.68
CA GLN A 89 2.03 -5.57 0.27
C GLN A 89 0.52 -5.66 0.04
N ASP A 90 -0.25 -5.83 1.09
CA ASP A 90 -1.71 -5.97 1.02
C ASP A 90 -2.40 -4.61 0.80
N PRO A 91 -3.36 -4.51 -0.13
CA PRO A 91 -4.03 -3.25 -0.45
C PRO A 91 -5.09 -2.84 0.58
N SER A 92 -5.32 -3.63 1.62
CA SER A 92 -6.38 -3.37 2.63
C SER A 92 -6.24 -2.03 3.34
N ILE A 93 -5.01 -1.47 3.40
CA ILE A 93 -4.78 -0.13 3.96
C ILE A 93 -5.66 0.94 3.29
N LEU A 94 -6.00 0.77 2.00
CA LEU A 94 -6.86 1.70 1.27
C LEU A 94 -8.30 1.72 1.78
N ILE A 95 -8.74 0.68 2.49
CA ILE A 95 -10.08 0.62 3.11
C ILE A 95 -10.23 1.69 4.20
N ASN A 96 -9.13 2.22 4.74
CA ASN A 96 -9.14 3.37 5.64
C ASN A 96 -9.82 4.62 5.02
N GLY A 97 -9.86 4.74 3.71
CA GLY A 97 -10.62 5.78 3.01
C GLY A 97 -12.14 5.73 3.23
N PHE A 98 -12.66 4.59 3.71
CA PHE A 98 -14.09 4.35 3.94
C PHE A 98 -14.46 4.30 5.43
N GLY A 99 -13.50 4.35 6.32
CA GLY A 99 -13.72 4.38 7.76
C GLY A 99 -12.44 4.20 8.55
N GLU A 100 -12.39 4.82 9.70
CA GLU A 100 -11.21 4.90 10.54
C GLU A 100 -10.77 3.52 11.06
N GLY A 101 -9.51 3.17 10.79
CA GLY A 101 -8.90 1.93 11.24
C GLY A 101 -9.37 0.66 10.50
N TYR A 102 -10.14 0.80 9.40
CA TYR A 102 -10.70 -0.36 8.70
C TYR A 102 -9.66 -1.17 7.93
N GLY A 103 -8.59 -0.54 7.47
CA GLY A 103 -7.50 -1.18 6.76
C GLY A 103 -6.23 -1.34 7.58
N ASP A 104 -6.33 -1.35 8.89
CA ASP A 104 -5.19 -1.42 9.80
C ASP A 104 -4.42 -2.75 9.70
N ALA A 105 -3.17 -2.72 10.19
CA ALA A 105 -2.25 -3.85 10.20
C ALA A 105 -2.77 -5.09 10.96
N ASP A 106 -3.75 -4.93 11.85
CA ASP A 106 -4.42 -6.08 12.53
C ASP A 106 -5.60 -6.63 11.72
N LYS A 107 -5.49 -6.58 10.40
CA LYS A 107 -6.49 -7.02 9.43
C LYS A 107 -6.98 -8.45 9.65
N ASP A 108 -6.13 -9.34 10.13
CA ASP A 108 -6.48 -10.74 10.39
C ASP A 108 -7.51 -10.89 11.51
N ARG A 109 -7.60 -9.91 12.39
CA ARG A 109 -8.57 -9.87 13.50
C ARG A 109 -9.73 -8.94 13.24
N HIS A 110 -9.58 -8.03 12.27
CA HIS A 110 -10.56 -6.99 11.95
C HIS A 110 -10.99 -6.14 13.15
N ILE A 111 -10.07 -5.93 14.10
CA ILE A 111 -10.33 -5.16 15.30
C ILE A 111 -9.70 -3.77 15.13
N ALA A 112 -10.52 -2.74 15.22
CA ALA A 112 -10.07 -1.37 15.20
C ALA A 112 -10.48 -0.64 16.49
N VAL A 113 -9.67 0.34 16.89
CA VAL A 113 -9.97 1.27 17.99
C VAL A 113 -10.18 2.64 17.37
N THR A 114 -11.40 3.14 17.47
CA THR A 114 -11.77 4.47 16.93
C THR A 114 -11.18 5.61 17.75
N ASN A 115 -11.15 6.83 17.21
CA ASN A 115 -10.65 8.01 17.92
C ASN A 115 -11.43 8.30 19.23
N ASP A 116 -12.70 7.92 19.30
CA ASP A 116 -13.51 7.99 20.53
C ASP A 116 -13.27 6.80 21.48
N ARG A 117 -12.20 6.03 21.25
CA ARG A 117 -11.74 4.89 22.05
C ARG A 117 -12.72 3.72 22.14
N LYS A 118 -13.56 3.53 21.15
CA LYS A 118 -14.40 2.35 21.05
C LYS A 118 -13.68 1.25 20.28
N VAL A 119 -13.80 0.02 20.78
CA VAL A 119 -13.34 -1.17 20.07
C VAL A 119 -14.46 -1.64 19.15
N ILE A 120 -14.17 -1.77 17.87
CA ILE A 120 -15.13 -2.23 16.85
C ILE A 120 -14.54 -3.41 16.07
N CYS A 121 -15.42 -4.25 15.53
CA CYS A 121 -15.04 -5.19 14.48
C CYS A 121 -15.24 -4.51 13.13
N ALA A 122 -14.15 -4.17 12.45
CA ALA A 122 -14.18 -3.45 11.18
C ALA A 122 -14.97 -4.20 10.11
N ALA A 123 -14.83 -5.53 10.04
CA ALA A 123 -15.52 -6.37 9.06
C ALA A 123 -17.07 -6.34 9.16
N THR A 124 -17.62 -5.84 10.28
CA THR A 124 -19.07 -5.68 10.45
C THR A 124 -19.57 -4.28 10.08
N GLN A 125 -18.67 -3.38 9.74
CA GLN A 125 -19.01 -1.99 9.43
C GLN A 125 -19.36 -1.82 7.94
N GLN A 126 -20.35 -0.94 7.66
CA GLN A 126 -20.75 -0.68 6.28
C GLN A 126 -19.59 -0.12 5.43
N GLY A 127 -18.82 0.82 5.96
CA GLY A 127 -17.66 1.38 5.24
C GLY A 127 -16.59 0.35 4.89
N TYR A 128 -16.39 -0.70 5.72
CA TYR A 128 -15.49 -1.79 5.35
C TYR A 128 -16.00 -2.54 4.11
N ARG A 129 -17.30 -2.81 4.05
CA ARG A 129 -17.93 -3.43 2.87
C ARG A 129 -17.81 -2.52 1.66
N ASP A 130 -18.08 -1.23 1.80
CA ASP A 130 -17.99 -0.25 0.71
C ASP A 130 -16.55 -0.20 0.16
N GLY A 131 -15.54 -0.27 1.03
CA GLY A 131 -14.13 -0.37 0.63
C GLY A 131 -13.79 -1.65 -0.13
N LEU A 132 -14.35 -2.80 0.28
CA LEU A 132 -14.18 -4.06 -0.46
C LEU A 132 -14.89 -4.01 -1.81
N ASP A 133 -16.09 -3.47 -1.89
CA ASP A 133 -16.83 -3.32 -3.14
C ASP A 133 -16.06 -2.39 -4.11
N TRP A 134 -15.43 -1.34 -3.58
CA TRP A 134 -14.56 -0.47 -4.36
C TRP A 134 -13.29 -1.18 -4.86
N LEU A 135 -12.58 -1.92 -4.02
CA LEU A 135 -11.41 -2.71 -4.45
C LEU A 135 -11.80 -3.75 -5.51
N HIS A 136 -12.95 -4.40 -5.36
CA HIS A 136 -13.49 -5.31 -6.36
C HIS A 136 -13.75 -4.59 -7.70
N LYS A 137 -14.32 -3.38 -7.67
CA LYS A 137 -14.51 -2.54 -8.86
C LYS A 137 -13.17 -2.26 -9.54
N LEU A 138 -12.15 -1.80 -8.78
CA LEU A 138 -10.82 -1.52 -9.34
C LEU A 138 -10.21 -2.75 -10.02
N TYR A 139 -10.36 -3.93 -9.42
CA TYR A 139 -9.90 -5.19 -10.00
C TYR A 139 -10.65 -5.53 -11.30
N ALA A 140 -11.97 -5.43 -11.30
CA ALA A 140 -12.81 -5.69 -12.47
C ALA A 140 -12.48 -4.74 -13.64
N GLU A 141 -12.11 -3.49 -13.36
CA GLU A 141 -11.71 -2.49 -14.33
C GLU A 141 -10.24 -2.59 -14.76
N LYS A 142 -9.52 -3.63 -14.31
CA LYS A 142 -8.09 -3.86 -14.61
C LYS A 142 -7.16 -2.74 -14.12
N LEU A 143 -7.54 -2.11 -13.02
CA LEU A 143 -6.71 -1.11 -12.35
C LEU A 143 -5.77 -1.76 -11.33
N ILE A 144 -6.05 -3.00 -10.92
CA ILE A 144 -5.21 -3.82 -10.04
C ILE A 144 -4.55 -4.94 -10.86
N ASP A 145 -3.31 -5.27 -10.54
CA ASP A 145 -2.57 -6.39 -11.11
C ASP A 145 -3.41 -7.68 -11.02
N PRO A 146 -3.72 -8.34 -12.14
CA PRO A 146 -4.52 -9.57 -12.11
C PRO A 146 -3.85 -10.71 -11.34
N GLU A 147 -2.53 -10.66 -11.17
CA GLU A 147 -1.78 -11.66 -10.41
C GLU A 147 -1.71 -11.38 -8.89
N CYS A 148 -2.37 -10.33 -8.40
CA CYS A 148 -2.29 -9.91 -7.00
C CYS A 148 -2.66 -11.00 -5.97
N PHE A 149 -3.45 -12.01 -6.35
CA PHE A 149 -3.83 -13.14 -5.51
C PHE A 149 -2.85 -14.32 -5.57
N THR A 150 -1.96 -14.36 -6.56
CA THR A 150 -1.14 -15.54 -6.85
C THR A 150 0.35 -15.25 -7.00
N GLN A 151 0.73 -13.98 -7.17
CA GLN A 151 2.13 -13.64 -7.35
C GLN A 151 2.92 -13.74 -6.05
N GLU A 152 4.13 -14.27 -6.17
CA GLU A 152 5.10 -14.32 -5.09
C GLU A 152 5.87 -13.00 -4.97
N TRP A 153 6.47 -12.76 -3.79
CA TRP A 153 7.30 -11.60 -3.54
C TRP A 153 8.38 -11.35 -4.60
N SER A 154 9.07 -12.40 -5.06
CA SER A 154 10.10 -12.29 -6.10
C SER A 154 9.57 -11.76 -7.43
N THR A 155 8.38 -12.19 -7.83
CA THR A 155 7.68 -11.71 -9.04
C THR A 155 7.27 -10.25 -8.87
N TYR A 156 6.70 -9.91 -7.72
CA TYR A 156 6.32 -8.55 -7.37
C TYR A 156 7.51 -7.59 -7.45
N VAL A 157 8.63 -7.93 -6.81
CA VAL A 157 9.86 -7.14 -6.86
C VAL A 157 10.42 -7.04 -8.29
N SER A 158 10.40 -8.13 -9.05
CA SER A 158 10.90 -8.12 -10.43
C SER A 158 10.12 -7.16 -11.33
N LYS A 159 8.79 -7.15 -11.23
CA LYS A 159 7.93 -6.20 -11.96
C LYS A 159 8.18 -4.75 -11.53
N GLY A 160 8.34 -4.51 -10.21
CA GLY A 160 8.65 -3.20 -9.67
C GLY A 160 9.98 -2.66 -10.18
N LYS A 161 11.05 -3.47 -10.08
CA LYS A 161 12.39 -3.12 -10.60
C LYS A 161 12.43 -2.87 -12.10
N ALA A 162 11.48 -3.42 -12.85
CA ALA A 162 11.28 -3.10 -14.25
C ALA A 162 10.49 -1.79 -14.47
N GLY A 163 10.16 -1.04 -13.40
CA GLY A 163 9.47 0.24 -13.46
C GLY A 163 8.00 0.16 -13.89
N ARG A 164 7.34 -0.99 -13.71
CA ARG A 164 6.02 -1.26 -14.27
C ARG A 164 4.85 -0.73 -13.45
N TYR A 165 5.09 -0.23 -12.23
CA TYR A 165 4.04 0.12 -11.27
C TYR A 165 3.73 1.62 -11.24
N GLY A 166 2.44 1.95 -11.28
CA GLY A 166 1.93 3.27 -10.95
C GLY A 166 1.76 3.45 -9.44
N VAL A 167 1.21 2.42 -8.79
CA VAL A 167 1.04 2.34 -7.33
C VAL A 167 1.50 0.97 -6.84
N CYS A 168 2.18 0.95 -5.71
CA CYS A 168 2.61 -0.27 -5.05
C CYS A 168 2.57 -0.13 -3.52
N PHE A 169 2.72 -1.24 -2.80
CA PHE A 169 2.67 -1.29 -1.34
C PHE A 169 3.93 -1.95 -0.79
N SER A 170 4.50 -1.36 0.24
CA SER A 170 5.65 -1.91 0.95
C SER A 170 5.85 -1.15 2.26
N TRP A 171 6.72 -1.66 3.12
CA TRP A 171 7.29 -0.89 4.23
C TRP A 171 8.41 0.07 3.77
N ASP A 172 9.02 -0.18 2.61
CA ASP A 172 10.00 0.69 1.97
C ASP A 172 10.00 0.47 0.45
N VAL A 173 9.85 1.54 -0.32
CA VAL A 173 9.83 1.48 -1.79
C VAL A 173 11.15 0.95 -2.37
N ALA A 174 12.27 1.18 -1.71
CA ALA A 174 13.59 0.69 -2.15
C ALA A 174 13.67 -0.85 -2.24
N ASN A 175 12.76 -1.57 -1.57
CA ASN A 175 12.68 -3.02 -1.71
C ASN A 175 12.07 -3.48 -3.03
N ILE A 176 11.23 -2.63 -3.63
CA ILE A 176 10.48 -2.94 -4.84
C ILE A 176 11.15 -2.31 -6.05
N ASP A 177 11.64 -1.08 -5.89
CA ASP A 177 12.22 -0.32 -6.97
C ASP A 177 13.66 0.10 -6.65
N ASN A 178 14.49 0.22 -7.68
CA ASN A 178 15.84 0.77 -7.56
C ASN A 178 15.82 2.31 -7.64
N LEU A 179 14.67 2.92 -7.77
CA LEU A 179 14.52 4.35 -7.99
C LEU A 179 14.53 5.11 -6.66
N THR A 180 15.44 6.06 -6.59
CA THR A 180 15.55 7.02 -5.47
C THR A 180 14.56 8.18 -5.58
N ASP A 181 13.63 8.15 -6.57
CA ASP A 181 12.85 9.31 -6.99
C ASP A 181 11.32 9.08 -6.94
N TRP A 182 10.87 8.30 -5.98
CA TRP A 182 9.42 8.14 -5.71
C TRP A 182 8.91 9.24 -4.79
#